data_4530890713646a78b6488d11f9a8af34
#
_entry.id   4530890713646a78b6488d11f9a8af34
#
_cell.length_a   1.000
_cell.length_b   1.000
_cell.length_c   1.000
_cell.angle_alpha   90.00
_cell.angle_beta   90.00
_cell.angle_gamma   90.00
#
_symmetry.space_group_name_H-M   'P 1'
#
loop_
_entity.id
_entity.type
_entity.pdbx_description
1 polymer ?
#
loop_
_entity_poly.entity_id
_entity_poly.type
_entity_poly.pdbx_seq_one_letter_code
_entity_poly.pdbx_strand_id
1 'polypeptide(L)'
;MGRLVCPEKEIAMDFIPVSTPSITPEDAEAVAQAVAAGWISSEGPHVREFEEKFSQAIGVKHGVAVANGTAALDLAYEALGIGPGDEVILPSFTIVSCLNQVLRSGATPVFVDSCSDTWNLDPAAVEEAITERTKAIVVVHIYGLPADVDRIKRLAEDRGIALVEDSAEAHGQHLEGSVLGSFGTLSTFSFYSNKLITTGEGGMILTNDDDLAARARELRNLCFNPDKRFVHTSVGWNYRMTAMQAALGLSQLSRMATLLQEKKDIGHHYQELFAGVDELTLPLPSYRESDNVYWVFGVVLGPNSSISARDAMEALHRKGIGTRPFFYPLHQQPVLSRLGFSNQPSLPVAEWLGRSGFYLPNGADSTPEKRTYVAEQLIDFVRAS
;
A
#
# COMPACT_ATOMS: atom_id res chain seq x y z
N MET A 1 -57.42 11.22 -27.74
CA MET A 1 -56.84 11.02 -26.41
C MET A 1 -55.50 10.31 -26.58
N GLY A 2 -54.44 11.09 -26.78
CA GLY A 2 -53.08 10.59 -26.86
C GLY A 2 -52.50 10.56 -25.41
N ARG A 3 -52.09 9.36 -24.99
CA ARG A 3 -51.29 9.22 -23.75
C ARG A 3 -49.91 9.80 -24.01
N LEU A 4 -49.58 10.88 -23.33
CA LEU A 4 -48.22 11.35 -23.17
C LEU A 4 -47.46 10.30 -22.34
N VAL A 5 -46.54 9.58 -22.97
CA VAL A 5 -45.56 8.75 -22.30
C VAL A 5 -44.52 9.75 -21.71
N CYS A 6 -44.50 9.90 -20.41
CA CYS A 6 -43.41 10.59 -19.74
C CYS A 6 -42.12 9.80 -20.02
N PRO A 7 -41.03 10.46 -20.42
CA PRO A 7 -39.75 9.79 -20.51
C PRO A 7 -39.36 9.36 -19.07
N GLU A 8 -38.94 8.10 -18.91
CA GLU A 8 -38.33 7.61 -17.69
C GLU A 8 -37.21 8.60 -17.33
N LYS A 9 -37.32 9.20 -16.15
CA LYS A 9 -36.23 9.96 -15.57
C LYS A 9 -35.10 8.96 -15.35
N GLU A 10 -34.04 9.01 -16.17
CA GLU A 10 -32.75 8.50 -15.78
C GLU A 10 -32.46 9.08 -14.39
N ILE A 11 -32.43 8.22 -13.38
CA ILE A 11 -31.95 8.60 -12.06
C ILE A 11 -30.46 8.83 -12.26
N ALA A 12 -30.06 10.10 -12.38
CA ALA A 12 -28.65 10.46 -12.39
C ALA A 12 -28.07 9.91 -11.07
N MET A 13 -27.29 8.84 -11.15
CA MET A 13 -26.58 8.33 -10.00
C MET A 13 -25.59 9.40 -9.56
N ASP A 14 -25.57 9.70 -8.25
CA ASP A 14 -24.53 10.55 -7.68
C ASP A 14 -23.14 9.97 -8.04
N PHE A 15 -22.15 10.84 -8.16
CA PHE A 15 -20.78 10.43 -8.50
C PHE A 15 -20.30 9.34 -7.52
N ILE A 16 -19.79 8.23 -8.08
CA ILE A 16 -19.25 7.10 -7.32
C ILE A 16 -17.75 7.34 -7.12
N PRO A 17 -17.28 7.70 -5.92
CA PRO A 17 -15.87 7.93 -5.68
C PRO A 17 -15.06 6.62 -5.71
N VAL A 18 -13.79 6.70 -6.07
CA VAL A 18 -12.92 5.53 -6.13
C VAL A 18 -12.69 4.87 -4.77
N SER A 19 -12.72 5.65 -3.70
CA SER A 19 -12.55 5.16 -2.33
C SER A 19 -13.17 6.14 -1.33
N THR A 20 -13.84 5.59 -0.34
CA THR A 20 -14.32 6.28 0.87
C THR A 20 -13.87 5.50 2.08
N PRO A 21 -13.35 6.14 3.13
CA PRO A 21 -12.98 5.46 4.36
C PRO A 21 -14.22 4.96 5.11
N SER A 22 -14.09 3.83 5.81
CA SER A 22 -15.11 3.34 6.73
C SER A 22 -14.94 4.01 8.08
N ILE A 23 -15.69 5.08 8.33
CA ILE A 23 -15.67 5.82 9.60
C ILE A 23 -16.99 5.63 10.33
N THR A 24 -16.92 5.28 11.61
CA THR A 24 -18.08 5.06 12.48
C THR A 24 -18.20 6.14 13.55
N PRO A 25 -19.36 6.25 14.24
CA PRO A 25 -19.49 7.13 15.39
C PRO A 25 -18.47 6.87 16.50
N GLU A 26 -18.08 5.59 16.70
CA GLU A 26 -17.08 5.19 17.69
C GLU A 26 -15.68 5.72 17.32
N ASP A 27 -15.35 5.76 16.04
CA ASP A 27 -14.10 6.37 15.56
C ASP A 27 -14.05 7.87 15.87
N ALA A 28 -15.17 8.57 15.63
CA ALA A 28 -15.28 9.99 15.93
C ALA A 28 -15.21 10.26 17.45
N GLU A 29 -15.88 9.44 18.26
CA GLU A 29 -15.85 9.53 19.71
C GLU A 29 -14.46 9.29 20.29
N ALA A 30 -13.71 8.31 19.78
CA ALA A 30 -12.33 8.03 20.22
C ALA A 30 -11.43 9.28 20.06
N VAL A 31 -11.54 9.95 18.90
CA VAL A 31 -10.80 11.20 18.65
C VAL A 31 -11.27 12.33 19.57
N ALA A 32 -12.59 12.48 19.74
CA ALA A 32 -13.15 13.50 20.61
C ALA A 32 -12.70 13.35 22.08
N GLN A 33 -12.64 12.12 22.58
CA GLN A 33 -12.13 11.81 23.92
C GLN A 33 -10.67 12.15 24.09
N ALA A 34 -9.81 11.83 23.10
CA ALA A 34 -8.41 12.22 23.13
C ALA A 34 -8.24 13.74 23.19
N VAL A 35 -9.00 14.49 22.39
CA VAL A 35 -9.00 15.96 22.39
C VAL A 35 -9.51 16.51 23.72
N ALA A 36 -10.63 16.00 24.25
CA ALA A 36 -11.21 16.44 25.52
C ALA A 36 -10.27 16.20 26.72
N ALA A 37 -9.45 15.13 26.64
CA ALA A 37 -8.42 14.82 27.63
C ALA A 37 -7.12 15.64 27.46
N GLY A 38 -7.03 16.48 26.41
CA GLY A 38 -5.85 17.31 26.13
C GLY A 38 -4.73 16.56 25.37
N TRP A 39 -4.94 15.32 24.95
CA TRP A 39 -3.97 14.53 24.19
C TRP A 39 -4.06 14.81 22.68
N ILE A 40 -3.43 15.89 22.23
CA ILE A 40 -3.53 16.35 20.84
C ILE A 40 -2.23 16.19 20.04
N SER A 41 -1.11 15.92 20.70
CA SER A 41 0.22 15.80 20.10
C SER A 41 0.76 14.36 20.25
N SER A 42 2.06 14.19 20.15
CA SER A 42 2.73 12.88 20.25
C SER A 42 2.90 12.35 21.68
N GLU A 43 2.55 13.15 22.67
CA GLU A 43 2.55 12.75 24.06
C GLU A 43 1.22 12.09 24.45
N GLY A 44 1.24 11.28 25.51
CA GLY A 44 0.06 10.61 26.04
C GLY A 44 0.04 9.11 25.78
N PRO A 45 -0.99 8.40 26.25
CA PRO A 45 -1.02 6.94 26.24
C PRO A 45 -1.32 6.33 24.86
N HIS A 46 -2.08 7.04 24.01
CA HIS A 46 -2.67 6.46 22.79
C HIS A 46 -1.62 5.97 21.77
N VAL A 47 -0.52 6.72 21.58
CA VAL A 47 0.51 6.33 20.61
C VAL A 47 1.17 5.02 21.03
N ARG A 48 1.56 4.90 22.31
CA ARG A 48 2.17 3.67 22.83
C ARG A 48 1.19 2.50 22.79
N GLU A 49 -0.07 2.72 23.19
CA GLU A 49 -1.10 1.69 23.15
C GLU A 49 -1.35 1.20 21.72
N PHE A 50 -1.35 2.11 20.74
CA PHE A 50 -1.51 1.75 19.33
C PHE A 50 -0.29 0.95 18.82
N GLU A 51 0.94 1.36 19.17
CA GLU A 51 2.16 0.61 18.85
C GLU A 51 2.09 -0.82 19.41
N GLU A 52 1.72 -0.98 20.68
CA GLU A 52 1.63 -2.27 21.37
C GLU A 52 0.54 -3.17 20.77
N LYS A 53 -0.68 -2.64 20.58
CA LYS A 53 -1.80 -3.42 20.05
C LYS A 53 -1.63 -3.78 18.58
N PHE A 54 -1.09 -2.87 17.77
CA PHE A 54 -0.87 -3.14 16.36
C PHE A 54 0.26 -4.17 16.17
N SER A 55 1.39 -4.02 16.85
CA SER A 55 2.48 -5.00 16.78
C SER A 55 2.03 -6.38 17.27
N GLN A 56 1.22 -6.44 18.34
CA GLN A 56 0.62 -7.68 18.81
C GLN A 56 -0.31 -8.32 17.77
N ALA A 57 -1.14 -7.53 17.08
CA ALA A 57 -2.05 -8.02 16.05
C ALA A 57 -1.31 -8.63 14.84
N ILE A 58 -0.11 -8.13 14.55
CA ILE A 58 0.76 -8.67 13.48
C ILE A 58 1.65 -9.81 14.00
N GLY A 59 1.83 -9.95 15.30
CA GLY A 59 2.71 -10.97 15.91
C GLY A 59 4.19 -10.58 15.91
N VAL A 60 4.49 -9.27 15.99
CA VAL A 60 5.84 -8.71 16.00
C VAL A 60 6.09 -8.01 17.34
N LYS A 61 7.34 -8.04 17.85
CA LYS A 61 7.69 -7.55 19.19
C LYS A 61 7.53 -6.04 19.34
N HIS A 62 7.95 -5.25 18.35
CA HIS A 62 8.00 -3.80 18.44
C HIS A 62 7.18 -3.12 17.35
N GLY A 63 6.39 -2.10 17.75
CA GLY A 63 5.81 -1.11 16.88
C GLY A 63 6.44 0.26 17.13
N VAL A 64 6.64 1.03 16.06
CA VAL A 64 7.08 2.43 16.10
C VAL A 64 6.17 3.26 15.20
N ALA A 65 5.19 3.95 15.80
CA ALA A 65 4.22 4.75 15.07
C ALA A 65 4.87 6.03 14.53
N VAL A 66 4.56 6.35 13.27
CA VAL A 66 5.13 7.49 12.54
C VAL A 66 4.05 8.31 11.82
N ALA A 67 4.43 9.46 11.29
CA ALA A 67 3.50 10.42 10.69
C ALA A 67 2.78 9.91 9.42
N ASN A 68 3.39 9.01 8.66
CA ASN A 68 2.83 8.39 7.45
C ASN A 68 3.69 7.20 6.99
N GLY A 69 3.20 6.43 5.99
CA GLY A 69 3.92 5.28 5.46
C GLY A 69 5.26 5.63 4.79
N THR A 70 5.38 6.77 4.12
CA THR A 70 6.66 7.24 3.56
C THR A 70 7.69 7.46 4.66
N ALA A 71 7.29 8.09 5.78
CA ALA A 71 8.14 8.25 6.94
C ALA A 71 8.57 6.90 7.56
N ALA A 72 7.70 5.89 7.50
CA ALA A 72 8.06 4.54 7.94
C ALA A 72 9.18 3.94 7.08
N LEU A 73 9.08 4.03 5.76
CA LEU A 73 10.12 3.56 4.83
C LEU A 73 11.42 4.36 4.99
N ASP A 74 11.33 5.69 5.06
CA ASP A 74 12.52 6.56 5.26
C ASP A 74 13.30 6.14 6.51
N LEU A 75 12.61 5.95 7.64
CA LEU A 75 13.25 5.56 8.89
C LEU A 75 13.73 4.10 8.88
N ALA A 76 13.03 3.19 8.19
CA ALA A 76 13.47 1.81 8.06
C ALA A 76 14.82 1.72 7.32
N TYR A 77 14.96 2.42 6.21
CA TYR A 77 16.23 2.45 5.45
C TYR A 77 17.36 3.13 6.22
N GLU A 78 17.06 4.22 6.91
CA GLU A 78 18.04 4.92 7.73
C GLU A 78 18.49 4.07 8.95
N ALA A 79 17.56 3.34 9.57
CA ALA A 79 17.88 2.44 10.69
C ALA A 79 18.78 1.28 10.24
N LEU A 80 18.62 0.80 9.00
CA LEU A 80 19.49 -0.21 8.38
C LEU A 80 20.85 0.33 7.94
N GLY A 81 21.07 1.65 8.02
CA GLY A 81 22.31 2.29 7.63
C GLY A 81 22.58 2.21 6.12
N ILE A 82 21.52 2.23 5.30
CA ILE A 82 21.64 2.24 3.83
C ILE A 82 22.24 3.57 3.38
N GLY A 83 23.28 3.51 2.52
CA GLY A 83 24.02 4.71 2.10
C GLY A 83 24.78 4.53 0.79
N PRO A 84 25.72 5.49 0.51
CA PRO A 84 26.52 5.45 -0.72
C PRO A 84 27.33 4.15 -0.85
N GLY A 85 27.23 3.52 -2.02
CA GLY A 85 27.90 2.24 -2.31
C GLY A 85 26.99 1.02 -2.13
N ASP A 86 25.89 1.15 -1.37
CA ASP A 86 24.92 0.09 -1.21
C ASP A 86 23.95 0.02 -2.40
N GLU A 87 23.42 -1.16 -2.65
CA GLU A 87 22.35 -1.43 -3.58
C GLU A 87 21.09 -1.86 -2.83
N VAL A 88 19.93 -1.37 -3.29
CA VAL A 88 18.62 -1.77 -2.77
C VAL A 88 17.79 -2.33 -3.93
N ILE A 89 17.45 -3.60 -3.84
CA ILE A 89 16.56 -4.26 -4.80
C ILE A 89 15.11 -3.90 -4.43
N LEU A 90 14.33 -3.43 -5.42
CA LEU A 90 12.94 -3.05 -5.21
C LEU A 90 12.08 -3.31 -6.47
N PRO A 91 10.76 -3.56 -6.29
CA PRO A 91 9.86 -3.71 -7.43
C PRO A 91 9.78 -2.40 -8.20
N SER A 92 9.71 -2.49 -9.53
CA SER A 92 9.43 -1.30 -10.34
C SER A 92 7.95 -0.89 -10.29
N PHE A 93 7.06 -1.86 -10.13
CA PHE A 93 5.63 -1.61 -10.04
C PHE A 93 5.21 -1.42 -8.57
N THR A 94 5.40 -0.21 -8.05
CA THR A 94 4.96 0.20 -6.71
C THR A 94 4.95 1.72 -6.55
N ILE A 95 4.57 2.19 -5.37
CA ILE A 95 4.57 3.61 -4.98
C ILE A 95 6.00 4.17 -4.89
N VAL A 96 6.18 5.42 -5.30
CA VAL A 96 7.48 6.12 -5.28
C VAL A 96 8.10 6.22 -3.88
N SER A 97 7.34 6.05 -2.82
CA SER A 97 7.86 6.06 -1.44
C SER A 97 8.93 5.01 -1.20
N CYS A 98 8.85 3.84 -1.84
CA CYS A 98 9.86 2.78 -1.76
C CYS A 98 11.22 3.21 -2.36
N LEU A 99 11.23 4.16 -3.29
CA LEU A 99 12.42 4.67 -3.96
C LEU A 99 13.02 5.89 -3.29
N ASN A 100 12.20 6.73 -2.65
CA ASN A 100 12.59 8.06 -2.20
C ASN A 100 13.85 8.07 -1.32
N GLN A 101 13.88 7.26 -0.26
CA GLN A 101 15.00 7.25 0.68
C GLN A 101 16.23 6.54 0.09
N VAL A 102 16.05 5.56 -0.82
CA VAL A 102 17.16 4.95 -1.54
C VAL A 102 17.96 6.02 -2.28
N LEU A 103 17.26 6.90 -3.01
CA LEU A 103 17.90 7.99 -3.74
C LEU A 103 18.50 9.05 -2.81
N ARG A 104 17.82 9.38 -1.69
CA ARG A 104 18.27 10.40 -0.73
C ARG A 104 19.45 9.94 0.09
N SER A 105 19.56 8.65 0.41
CA SER A 105 20.72 8.09 1.11
C SER A 105 21.97 7.98 0.23
N GLY A 106 21.83 8.16 -1.09
CA GLY A 106 22.93 7.99 -2.06
C GLY A 106 23.17 6.53 -2.43
N ALA A 107 22.29 5.61 -2.03
CA ALA A 107 22.32 4.22 -2.47
C ALA A 107 21.82 4.07 -3.91
N THR A 108 22.12 2.94 -4.53
CA THR A 108 21.73 2.63 -5.90
C THR A 108 20.46 1.80 -5.90
N PRO A 109 19.34 2.25 -6.52
CA PRO A 109 18.18 1.41 -6.71
C PRO A 109 18.43 0.38 -7.80
N VAL A 110 18.08 -0.89 -7.53
CA VAL A 110 18.10 -2.01 -8.48
C VAL A 110 16.68 -2.46 -8.71
N PHE A 111 16.11 -2.09 -9.86
CA PHE A 111 14.72 -2.42 -10.17
C PHE A 111 14.60 -3.81 -10.76
N VAL A 112 13.59 -4.55 -10.29
CA VAL A 112 13.22 -5.87 -10.82
C VAL A 112 11.76 -5.85 -11.29
N ASP A 113 11.46 -6.79 -12.21
CA ASP A 113 10.11 -6.89 -12.78
C ASP A 113 9.15 -7.60 -11.84
N SER A 114 7.89 -7.61 -12.22
CA SER A 114 6.79 -8.27 -11.52
C SER A 114 6.42 -9.58 -12.21
N CYS A 115 5.83 -10.51 -11.45
CA CYS A 115 5.10 -11.65 -12.01
C CYS A 115 3.83 -11.15 -12.70
N SER A 116 3.52 -11.70 -13.87
CA SER A 116 2.38 -11.26 -14.68
C SER A 116 1.02 -11.63 -14.11
N ASP A 117 0.96 -12.63 -13.25
CA ASP A 117 -0.25 -13.17 -12.63
C ASP A 117 -0.54 -12.53 -11.26
N THR A 118 0.47 -12.39 -10.40
CA THR A 118 0.32 -11.83 -9.06
C THR A 118 0.53 -10.31 -9.02
N TRP A 119 1.17 -9.73 -10.03
CA TRP A 119 1.66 -8.34 -10.12
C TRP A 119 2.73 -7.99 -9.07
N ASN A 120 3.05 -8.93 -8.22
CA ASN A 120 4.07 -8.80 -7.18
C ASN A 120 5.48 -9.00 -7.74
N LEU A 121 6.47 -8.58 -6.98
CA LEU A 121 7.90 -8.75 -7.26
C LEU A 121 8.23 -10.20 -7.65
N ASP A 122 8.96 -10.42 -8.75
CA ASP A 122 9.39 -11.74 -9.19
C ASP A 122 10.61 -12.23 -8.36
N PRO A 123 10.47 -13.29 -7.56
CA PRO A 123 11.56 -13.82 -6.76
C PRO A 123 12.76 -14.34 -7.56
N ALA A 124 12.55 -14.81 -8.81
CA ALA A 124 13.65 -15.23 -9.66
C ALA A 124 14.46 -14.02 -10.14
N ALA A 125 13.79 -12.94 -10.52
CA ALA A 125 14.44 -11.68 -10.88
C ALA A 125 15.20 -11.06 -9.68
N VAL A 126 14.66 -11.20 -8.46
CA VAL A 126 15.36 -10.79 -7.23
C VAL A 126 16.67 -11.59 -7.07
N GLU A 127 16.61 -12.91 -7.22
CA GLU A 127 17.79 -13.78 -7.06
C GLU A 127 18.90 -13.42 -8.05
N GLU A 128 18.55 -13.14 -9.30
CA GLU A 128 19.50 -12.73 -10.34
C GLU A 128 20.10 -11.34 -10.11
N ALA A 129 19.34 -10.44 -9.44
CA ALA A 129 19.76 -9.07 -9.19
C ALA A 129 20.68 -8.90 -7.97
N ILE A 130 20.83 -9.93 -7.11
CA ILE A 130 21.66 -9.85 -5.91
C ILE A 130 23.15 -9.75 -6.27
N THR A 131 23.82 -8.78 -5.68
CA THR A 131 25.27 -8.57 -5.76
C THR A 131 25.90 -8.50 -4.37
N GLU A 132 27.24 -8.39 -4.31
CA GLU A 132 27.97 -8.15 -3.05
C GLU A 132 27.63 -6.80 -2.40
N ARG A 133 27.05 -5.86 -3.16
CA ARG A 133 26.63 -4.54 -2.66
C ARG A 133 25.17 -4.50 -2.22
N THR A 134 24.40 -5.57 -2.44
CA THR A 134 23.00 -5.60 -2.06
C THR A 134 22.85 -5.54 -0.54
N LYS A 135 22.34 -4.43 -0.03
CA LYS A 135 22.14 -4.16 1.39
C LYS A 135 20.73 -4.52 1.86
N ALA A 136 19.74 -4.30 1.01
CA ALA A 136 18.34 -4.59 1.32
C ALA A 136 17.56 -5.04 0.08
N ILE A 137 16.51 -5.83 0.33
CA ILE A 137 15.48 -6.17 -0.64
C ILE A 137 14.16 -5.60 -0.11
N VAL A 138 13.43 -4.88 -0.96
CA VAL A 138 12.10 -4.34 -0.62
C VAL A 138 11.04 -5.20 -1.28
N VAL A 139 10.15 -5.77 -0.47
CA VAL A 139 8.96 -6.51 -0.94
C VAL A 139 7.74 -5.68 -0.65
N VAL A 140 6.87 -5.55 -1.64
CA VAL A 140 5.56 -4.89 -1.50
C VAL A 140 4.48 -5.92 -1.80
N HIS A 141 3.42 -5.94 -1.01
CA HIS A 141 2.25 -6.80 -1.25
C HIS A 141 1.22 -6.01 -2.07
N ILE A 142 1.39 -6.05 -3.40
CA ILE A 142 0.63 -5.18 -4.32
C ILE A 142 -0.87 -5.47 -4.23
N TYR A 143 -1.62 -4.41 -3.95
CA TYR A 143 -3.08 -4.33 -3.92
C TYR A 143 -3.77 -5.34 -2.99
N GLY A 144 -3.00 -5.91 -2.04
CA GLY A 144 -3.53 -6.80 -1.01
C GLY A 144 -3.35 -8.28 -1.29
N LEU A 145 -2.73 -8.66 -2.43
CA LEU A 145 -2.32 -10.04 -2.69
C LEU A 145 -0.92 -10.28 -2.12
N PRO A 146 -0.68 -11.38 -1.36
CA PRO A 146 0.65 -11.69 -0.86
C PRO A 146 1.69 -11.84 -1.98
N ALA A 147 2.85 -11.20 -1.82
CA ALA A 147 4.04 -11.55 -2.58
C ALA A 147 4.60 -12.90 -2.09
N ASP A 148 5.50 -13.51 -2.86
CA ASP A 148 6.26 -14.73 -2.45
C ASP A 148 7.34 -14.37 -1.42
N VAL A 149 6.90 -13.72 -0.33
CA VAL A 149 7.79 -13.09 0.65
C VAL A 149 8.63 -14.09 1.44
N ASP A 150 8.11 -15.29 1.67
CA ASP A 150 8.84 -16.36 2.37
C ASP A 150 10.01 -16.87 1.55
N ARG A 151 9.89 -16.97 0.21
CA ARG A 151 10.99 -17.30 -0.70
C ARG A 151 12.03 -16.18 -0.71
N ILE A 152 11.60 -14.93 -0.82
CA ILE A 152 12.50 -13.77 -0.83
C ILE A 152 13.20 -13.62 0.53
N LYS A 153 12.48 -13.89 1.63
CA LYS A 153 13.07 -13.91 2.98
C LYS A 153 14.22 -14.91 3.09
N ARG A 154 14.03 -16.17 2.61
CA ARG A 154 15.09 -17.16 2.58
C ARG A 154 16.30 -16.71 1.76
N LEU A 155 16.06 -16.13 0.57
CA LEU A 155 17.14 -15.56 -0.27
C LEU A 155 17.92 -14.45 0.45
N ALA A 156 17.25 -13.60 1.22
CA ALA A 156 17.85 -12.54 1.98
C ALA A 156 18.64 -13.07 3.19
N GLU A 157 18.06 -13.98 3.97
CA GLU A 157 18.70 -14.61 5.13
C GLU A 157 19.98 -15.36 4.77
N ASP A 158 19.94 -16.16 3.69
CA ASP A 158 21.11 -16.95 3.20
C ASP A 158 22.31 -16.07 2.82
N ARG A 159 22.08 -14.78 2.56
CA ARG A 159 23.10 -13.83 2.11
C ARG A 159 23.35 -12.68 3.11
N GLY A 160 22.67 -12.69 4.26
CA GLY A 160 22.78 -11.64 5.28
C GLY A 160 22.27 -10.27 4.80
N ILE A 161 21.28 -10.25 3.89
CA ILE A 161 20.65 -9.06 3.33
C ILE A 161 19.42 -8.72 4.17
N ALA A 162 19.18 -7.44 4.44
CA ALA A 162 17.98 -7.02 5.14
C ALA A 162 16.74 -7.12 4.25
N LEU A 163 15.62 -7.62 4.79
CA LEU A 163 14.33 -7.61 4.12
C LEU A 163 13.47 -6.46 4.67
N VAL A 164 13.09 -5.53 3.81
CA VAL A 164 12.10 -4.49 4.12
C VAL A 164 10.76 -4.92 3.50
N GLU A 165 9.77 -5.18 4.36
CA GLU A 165 8.45 -5.62 3.96
C GLU A 165 7.47 -4.44 3.99
N ASP A 166 7.05 -3.94 2.84
CA ASP A 166 6.02 -2.92 2.75
C ASP A 166 4.63 -3.57 2.70
N SER A 167 3.98 -3.60 3.84
CA SER A 167 2.63 -4.14 4.05
C SER A 167 1.55 -3.05 4.08
N ALA A 168 1.83 -1.86 3.53
CA ALA A 168 0.90 -0.73 3.51
C ALA A 168 -0.44 -1.03 2.81
N GLU A 169 -0.53 -2.09 2.01
CA GLU A 169 -1.70 -2.51 1.24
C GLU A 169 -2.27 -3.86 1.70
N ALA A 170 -1.69 -4.45 2.76
CA ALA A 170 -1.95 -5.83 3.16
C ALA A 170 -2.29 -5.99 4.66
N HIS A 171 -2.96 -5.01 5.27
CA HIS A 171 -3.39 -5.09 6.65
C HIS A 171 -4.22 -6.33 6.92
N GLY A 172 -3.81 -7.14 7.91
CA GLY A 172 -4.52 -8.36 8.31
C GLY A 172 -4.45 -9.51 7.31
N GLN A 173 -3.69 -9.36 6.22
CA GLN A 173 -3.47 -10.44 5.25
C GLN A 173 -2.48 -11.46 5.80
N HIS A 174 -2.59 -12.70 5.32
CA HIS A 174 -1.76 -13.83 5.74
C HIS A 174 -1.09 -14.50 4.53
N LEU A 175 0.02 -15.17 4.78
CA LEU A 175 0.62 -16.13 3.88
C LEU A 175 1.00 -17.37 4.70
N GLU A 176 0.44 -18.54 4.36
CA GLU A 176 0.72 -19.84 5.05
C GLU A 176 0.63 -19.73 6.59
N GLY A 177 -0.40 -19.03 7.07
CA GLY A 177 -0.69 -18.89 8.51
C GLY A 177 0.06 -17.77 9.22
N SER A 178 1.05 -17.12 8.59
CA SER A 178 1.77 -15.96 9.14
C SER A 178 1.16 -14.65 8.62
N VAL A 179 0.98 -13.66 9.50
CA VAL A 179 0.44 -12.34 9.13
C VAL A 179 1.48 -11.57 8.33
N LEU A 180 1.10 -10.96 7.21
CA LEU A 180 1.98 -10.06 6.47
C LEU A 180 2.36 -8.85 7.32
N GLY A 181 3.62 -8.44 7.23
CA GLY A 181 4.26 -7.50 8.15
C GLY A 181 5.10 -8.18 9.23
N SER A 182 5.11 -9.55 9.28
CA SER A 182 5.94 -10.31 10.22
C SER A 182 7.16 -10.99 9.59
N PHE A 183 7.34 -10.85 8.28
CA PHE A 183 8.42 -11.52 7.54
C PHE A 183 9.70 -10.69 7.49
N GLY A 184 9.58 -9.35 7.45
CA GLY A 184 10.70 -8.44 7.26
C GLY A 184 11.65 -8.35 8.44
N THR A 185 12.92 -8.00 8.17
CA THR A 185 13.83 -7.45 9.19
C THR A 185 13.23 -6.19 9.80
N LEU A 186 12.64 -5.36 8.94
CA LEU A 186 11.74 -4.24 9.26
C LEU A 186 10.53 -4.33 8.33
N SER A 187 9.34 -4.10 8.87
CA SER A 187 8.12 -4.02 8.09
C SER A 187 7.46 -2.65 8.24
N THR A 188 6.79 -2.16 7.19
CA THR A 188 6.19 -0.84 7.19
C THR A 188 4.70 -0.92 6.85
N PHE A 189 3.92 -0.05 7.49
CA PHE A 189 2.48 0.10 7.25
C PHE A 189 2.13 1.57 7.02
N SER A 190 1.06 1.81 6.29
CA SER A 190 0.46 3.11 6.08
C SER A 190 -0.97 3.12 6.61
N PHE A 191 -1.35 4.20 7.28
CA PHE A 191 -2.71 4.44 7.74
C PHE A 191 -3.32 5.65 7.02
N TYR A 192 -2.95 5.85 5.75
CA TYR A 192 -3.55 6.86 4.90
C TYR A 192 -5.05 6.61 4.72
N SER A 193 -5.82 7.63 4.35
CA SER A 193 -7.29 7.63 4.34
C SER A 193 -7.94 6.51 3.51
N ASN A 194 -7.25 5.93 2.53
CA ASN A 194 -7.77 4.83 1.70
C ASN A 194 -7.26 3.44 2.13
N LYS A 195 -6.52 3.33 3.21
CA LYS A 195 -6.04 2.03 3.74
C LYS A 195 -7.16 1.33 4.51
N LEU A 196 -6.98 0.02 4.73
CA LEU A 196 -7.98 -0.79 5.46
C LEU A 196 -8.24 -0.22 6.86
N ILE A 197 -7.15 0.08 7.58
CA ILE A 197 -7.17 0.85 8.83
C ILE A 197 -6.61 2.23 8.51
N THR A 198 -7.32 3.28 8.92
CA THR A 198 -6.89 4.65 8.68
C THR A 198 -6.79 5.47 9.96
N THR A 199 -5.81 6.38 9.96
CA THR A 199 -5.69 7.46 10.95
C THR A 199 -5.73 8.84 10.28
N GLY A 200 -6.25 8.91 9.03
CA GLY A 200 -6.17 10.05 8.13
C GLY A 200 -4.80 10.14 7.46
N GLU A 201 -3.78 10.38 8.21
CA GLU A 201 -2.36 10.19 7.94
C GLU A 201 -1.74 9.39 9.08
N GLY A 202 -0.80 8.50 8.78
CA GLY A 202 -0.12 7.68 9.78
C GLY A 202 0.67 6.54 9.14
N GLY A 203 1.58 5.98 9.90
CA GLY A 203 2.35 4.79 9.54
C GLY A 203 2.87 4.05 10.77
N MET A 204 3.42 2.87 10.55
CA MET A 204 4.03 2.04 11.58
C MET A 204 5.25 1.33 11.01
N ILE A 205 6.30 1.25 11.80
CA ILE A 205 7.43 0.35 11.57
C ILE A 205 7.30 -0.79 12.56
N LEU A 206 7.47 -2.03 12.09
CA LEU A 206 7.50 -3.22 12.93
C LEU A 206 8.84 -3.93 12.82
N THR A 207 9.33 -4.46 13.93
CA THR A 207 10.54 -5.30 13.95
C THR A 207 10.60 -6.15 15.22
N ASN A 208 11.30 -7.28 15.14
CA ASN A 208 11.64 -8.10 16.30
C ASN A 208 12.99 -7.72 16.92
N ASP A 209 13.75 -6.86 16.26
CA ASP A 209 15.09 -6.41 16.66
C ASP A 209 15.00 -5.20 17.60
N ASP A 210 15.59 -5.33 18.80
CA ASP A 210 15.55 -4.29 19.84
C ASP A 210 16.35 -3.04 19.43
N ASP A 211 17.48 -3.20 18.75
CA ASP A 211 18.37 -2.12 18.35
C ASP A 211 17.76 -1.33 17.18
N LEU A 212 17.17 -2.01 16.19
CA LEU A 212 16.45 -1.36 15.10
C LEU A 212 15.22 -0.61 15.60
N ALA A 213 14.47 -1.18 16.56
CA ALA A 213 13.33 -0.50 17.17
C ALA A 213 13.76 0.77 17.95
N ALA A 214 14.83 0.67 18.73
CA ALA A 214 15.40 1.82 19.45
C ALA A 214 15.87 2.90 18.49
N ARG A 215 16.59 2.51 17.42
CA ARG A 215 17.08 3.44 16.39
C ARG A 215 15.95 4.14 15.66
N ALA A 216 14.91 3.42 15.27
CA ALA A 216 13.73 4.01 14.62
C ALA A 216 13.01 5.03 15.53
N ARG A 217 12.92 4.75 16.85
CA ARG A 217 12.34 5.69 17.84
C ARG A 217 13.18 6.97 18.00
N GLU A 218 14.51 6.85 18.02
CA GLU A 218 15.42 8.00 18.03
C GLU A 218 15.26 8.86 16.79
N LEU A 219 15.36 8.24 15.61
CA LEU A 219 15.26 8.89 14.30
C LEU A 219 13.93 9.64 14.14
N ARG A 220 12.82 9.00 14.53
CA ARG A 220 11.47 9.58 14.50
C ARG A 220 11.35 10.88 15.31
N ASN A 221 12.14 11.01 16.38
CA ASN A 221 12.06 12.07 17.37
C ASN A 221 13.29 12.96 17.41
N LEU A 222 13.79 13.38 16.23
CA LEU A 222 14.91 14.32 16.10
C LEU A 222 16.22 13.85 16.76
N CYS A 223 16.38 12.60 17.10
CA CYS A 223 17.50 12.06 17.87
C CYS A 223 17.78 12.88 19.13
N PHE A 224 16.75 13.25 19.90
CA PHE A 224 16.91 13.92 21.16
C PHE A 224 17.71 13.04 22.14
N ASN A 225 18.76 13.62 22.70
CA ASN A 225 19.55 12.96 23.72
C ASN A 225 18.76 12.92 25.07
N PRO A 226 18.61 11.76 25.71
CA PRO A 226 17.88 11.63 26.98
C PRO A 226 18.46 12.50 28.09
N ASP A 227 19.79 12.59 28.18
CA ASP A 227 20.50 13.31 29.25
C ASP A 227 20.67 14.81 28.94
N LYS A 228 20.82 15.14 27.66
CA LYS A 228 21.06 16.52 27.19
C LYS A 228 20.18 16.81 25.97
N ARG A 229 18.90 17.06 26.21
CA ARG A 229 17.81 17.12 25.22
C ARG A 229 18.15 17.82 23.90
N PHE A 230 18.89 18.94 23.94
CA PHE A 230 19.21 19.75 22.76
C PHE A 230 20.66 19.60 22.28
N VAL A 231 21.37 18.56 22.75
CA VAL A 231 22.69 18.18 22.24
C VAL A 231 22.53 16.94 21.38
N HIS A 232 22.73 17.06 20.07
CA HIS A 232 22.48 16.00 19.11
C HIS A 232 23.80 15.37 18.64
N THR A 233 23.89 14.05 18.71
CA THR A 233 25.02 13.27 18.17
C THR A 233 24.68 12.65 16.81
N SER A 234 23.43 12.69 16.43
CA SER A 234 22.91 12.27 15.11
C SER A 234 21.75 13.15 14.69
N VAL A 235 21.42 13.11 13.39
CA VAL A 235 20.31 13.85 12.80
C VAL A 235 19.11 12.91 12.68
N GLY A 236 17.92 13.42 13.00
CA GLY A 236 16.67 12.70 12.88
C GLY A 236 15.56 13.61 12.37
N TRP A 237 14.34 13.07 12.32
CA TRP A 237 13.16 13.73 11.77
C TRP A 237 12.09 13.99 12.83
N ASN A 238 11.20 14.92 12.57
CA ASN A 238 9.95 15.05 13.28
C ASN A 238 8.87 14.24 12.54
N TYR A 239 8.91 12.92 12.69
CA TYR A 239 7.97 11.99 12.06
C TYR A 239 7.04 11.33 13.06
N ARG A 240 6.72 12.03 14.15
CA ARG A 240 5.86 11.52 15.21
C ARG A 240 4.38 11.46 14.77
N MET A 241 3.69 10.40 15.16
CA MET A 241 2.24 10.31 15.13
C MET A 241 1.63 11.11 16.29
N THR A 242 0.48 11.71 16.11
CA THR A 242 -0.28 12.38 17.17
C THR A 242 -1.17 11.41 17.95
N ALA A 243 -1.50 11.76 19.18
CA ALA A 243 -2.44 10.97 20.00
C ALA A 243 -3.85 10.91 19.38
N MET A 244 -4.28 11.96 18.68
CA MET A 244 -5.57 11.96 17.96
C MET A 244 -5.58 10.91 16.84
N GLN A 245 -4.50 10.83 16.06
CA GLN A 245 -4.33 9.80 15.03
C GLN A 245 -4.30 8.40 15.65
N ALA A 246 -3.54 8.22 16.71
CA ALA A 246 -3.45 6.93 17.40
C ALA A 246 -4.79 6.50 18.03
N ALA A 247 -5.59 7.43 18.57
CA ALA A 247 -6.92 7.15 19.09
C ALA A 247 -7.87 6.64 18.01
N LEU A 248 -7.85 7.28 16.82
CA LEU A 248 -8.57 6.78 15.65
C LEU A 248 -8.06 5.40 15.24
N GLY A 249 -6.73 5.20 15.19
CA GLY A 249 -6.09 3.92 14.86
C GLY A 249 -6.49 2.79 15.79
N LEU A 250 -6.60 3.03 17.09
CA LEU A 250 -7.06 2.07 18.08
C LEU A 250 -8.51 1.63 17.85
N SER A 251 -9.40 2.58 17.55
CA SER A 251 -10.80 2.30 17.22
C SER A 251 -10.89 1.47 15.93
N GLN A 252 -10.22 1.86 14.87
CA GLN A 252 -10.16 1.16 13.59
C GLN A 252 -9.59 -0.26 13.75
N LEU A 253 -8.50 -0.42 14.51
CA LEU A 253 -7.86 -1.73 14.76
C LEU A 253 -8.82 -2.71 15.44
N SER A 254 -9.67 -2.24 16.35
CA SER A 254 -10.63 -3.09 17.07
C SER A 254 -11.63 -3.81 16.14
N ARG A 255 -11.86 -3.28 14.95
CA ARG A 255 -12.78 -3.84 13.94
C ARG A 255 -12.06 -4.28 12.65
N MET A 256 -10.73 -4.46 12.68
CA MET A 256 -9.94 -4.84 11.50
C MET A 256 -10.47 -6.08 10.79
N ALA A 257 -10.92 -7.10 11.52
CA ALA A 257 -11.47 -8.32 10.93
C ALA A 257 -12.75 -8.05 10.12
N THR A 258 -13.63 -7.17 10.60
CA THR A 258 -14.85 -6.76 9.88
C THR A 258 -14.49 -5.99 8.61
N LEU A 259 -13.59 -5.01 8.71
CA LEU A 259 -13.13 -4.23 7.56
C LEU A 259 -12.48 -5.12 6.48
N LEU A 260 -11.72 -6.13 6.91
CA LEU A 260 -11.09 -7.09 6.03
C LEU A 260 -12.13 -7.92 5.26
N GLN A 261 -13.16 -8.40 5.97
CA GLN A 261 -14.24 -9.17 5.34
C GLN A 261 -15.03 -8.31 4.34
N GLU A 262 -15.37 -7.06 4.69
CA GLU A 262 -16.03 -6.12 3.79
C GLU A 262 -15.24 -5.92 2.49
N LYS A 263 -13.91 -5.79 2.58
CA LYS A 263 -13.03 -5.67 1.39
C LYS A 263 -13.04 -6.92 0.53
N LYS A 264 -12.95 -8.11 1.14
CA LYS A 264 -13.04 -9.38 0.44
C LYS A 264 -14.39 -9.52 -0.29
N ASP A 265 -15.50 -9.19 0.37
CA ASP A 265 -16.83 -9.25 -0.21
C ASP A 265 -17.00 -8.32 -1.42
N ILE A 266 -16.40 -7.11 -1.36
CA ILE A 266 -16.36 -6.19 -2.51
C ILE A 266 -15.59 -6.81 -3.67
N GLY A 267 -14.40 -7.34 -3.40
CA GLY A 267 -13.55 -7.93 -4.42
C GLY A 267 -14.18 -9.18 -5.06
N HIS A 268 -14.76 -10.08 -4.27
CA HIS A 268 -15.44 -11.28 -4.77
C HIS A 268 -16.61 -10.90 -5.67
N HIS A 269 -17.42 -9.90 -5.28
CA HIS A 269 -18.52 -9.46 -6.12
C HIS A 269 -18.05 -8.91 -7.47
N TYR A 270 -16.94 -8.17 -7.52
CA TYR A 270 -16.35 -7.75 -8.79
C TYR A 270 -15.82 -8.94 -9.60
N GLN A 271 -15.22 -9.95 -8.98
CA GLN A 271 -14.80 -11.18 -9.66
C GLN A 271 -15.99 -11.86 -10.35
N GLU A 272 -17.16 -11.94 -9.67
CA GLU A 272 -18.38 -12.49 -10.23
C GLU A 272 -18.90 -11.65 -11.40
N LEU A 273 -18.94 -10.33 -11.27
CA LEU A 273 -19.44 -9.42 -12.29
C LEU A 273 -18.58 -9.42 -13.58
N PHE A 274 -17.28 -9.64 -13.45
CA PHE A 274 -16.36 -9.69 -14.59
C PHE A 274 -16.08 -11.12 -15.10
N ALA A 275 -16.77 -12.13 -14.58
CA ALA A 275 -16.59 -13.52 -15.03
C ALA A 275 -16.86 -13.64 -16.55
N GLY A 276 -15.87 -14.17 -17.30
CA GLY A 276 -15.98 -14.34 -18.77
C GLY A 276 -15.79 -13.05 -19.58
N VAL A 277 -15.19 -12.02 -19.01
CA VAL A 277 -14.78 -10.79 -19.71
C VAL A 277 -13.29 -10.92 -20.05
N ASP A 278 -13.00 -11.52 -21.20
CA ASP A 278 -11.63 -11.86 -21.64
C ASP A 278 -10.79 -10.63 -22.03
N GLU A 279 -11.43 -9.47 -22.23
CA GLU A 279 -10.77 -8.19 -22.53
C GLU A 279 -10.00 -7.61 -21.33
N LEU A 280 -10.27 -8.13 -20.11
CA LEU A 280 -9.70 -7.67 -18.87
C LEU A 280 -8.89 -8.76 -18.18
N THR A 281 -7.72 -8.40 -17.67
CA THR A 281 -7.00 -9.21 -16.70
C THR A 281 -7.38 -8.74 -15.29
N LEU A 282 -7.91 -9.64 -14.47
CA LEU A 282 -8.34 -9.38 -13.10
C LEU A 282 -7.25 -9.78 -12.10
N PRO A 283 -7.26 -9.22 -10.88
CA PRO A 283 -6.37 -9.68 -9.82
C PRO A 283 -6.69 -11.13 -9.46
N LEU A 284 -5.69 -11.93 -9.13
CA LEU A 284 -5.93 -13.28 -8.63
C LEU A 284 -6.83 -13.24 -7.38
N PRO A 285 -7.84 -14.13 -7.30
CA PRO A 285 -8.71 -14.20 -6.12
C PRO A 285 -7.98 -14.73 -4.89
N SER A 286 -6.92 -15.49 -5.09
CA SER A 286 -6.08 -16.02 -4.02
C SER A 286 -4.66 -16.32 -4.53
N TYR A 287 -3.72 -16.38 -3.60
CA TYR A 287 -2.36 -16.85 -3.86
C TYR A 287 -1.97 -17.83 -2.75
N ARG A 288 -1.58 -19.05 -3.14
CA ARG A 288 -1.41 -20.18 -2.24
C ARG A 288 -2.63 -20.29 -1.32
N GLU A 289 -2.83 -20.59 -0.27
CA GLU A 289 -4.07 -20.71 0.54
C GLU A 289 -4.60 -19.36 1.10
N SER A 290 -4.14 -18.23 0.55
CA SER A 290 -4.48 -16.90 1.06
C SER A 290 -5.41 -16.17 0.10
N ASP A 291 -6.65 -15.88 0.52
CA ASP A 291 -7.59 -15.06 -0.24
C ASP A 291 -7.05 -13.63 -0.39
N ASN A 292 -7.23 -13.04 -1.58
CA ASN A 292 -6.90 -11.65 -1.80
C ASN A 292 -7.76 -10.75 -0.90
N VAL A 293 -7.14 -9.77 -0.23
CA VAL A 293 -7.89 -8.81 0.59
C VAL A 293 -8.42 -7.62 -0.21
N TYR A 294 -8.02 -7.51 -1.48
CA TYR A 294 -8.47 -6.46 -2.40
C TYR A 294 -8.43 -5.07 -1.78
N TRP A 295 -7.24 -4.65 -1.31
CA TRP A 295 -7.11 -3.25 -0.86
C TRP A 295 -7.70 -2.29 -1.91
N VAL A 296 -7.42 -2.54 -3.18
CA VAL A 296 -8.14 -1.99 -4.33
C VAL A 296 -8.52 -3.11 -5.29
N PHE A 297 -9.57 -2.94 -6.09
CA PHE A 297 -9.90 -3.85 -7.18
C PHE A 297 -9.33 -3.29 -8.48
N GLY A 298 -8.18 -3.81 -8.87
CA GLY A 298 -7.50 -3.44 -10.11
C GLY A 298 -8.01 -4.21 -11.31
N VAL A 299 -8.01 -3.57 -12.47
CA VAL A 299 -8.24 -4.22 -13.77
C VAL A 299 -7.14 -3.81 -14.73
N VAL A 300 -6.70 -4.72 -15.58
CA VAL A 300 -5.69 -4.44 -16.60
C VAL A 300 -6.26 -4.78 -17.97
N LEU A 301 -6.20 -3.85 -18.90
CA LEU A 301 -6.58 -4.09 -20.29
C LEU A 301 -5.62 -5.10 -20.92
N GLY A 302 -6.14 -5.99 -21.74
CA GLY A 302 -5.35 -7.02 -22.41
C GLY A 302 -4.12 -6.42 -23.13
N PRO A 303 -3.02 -7.15 -23.25
CA PRO A 303 -1.76 -6.62 -23.80
C PRO A 303 -1.88 -6.15 -25.26
N ASN A 304 -2.86 -6.66 -25.99
CA ASN A 304 -3.14 -6.31 -27.38
C ASN A 304 -4.34 -5.33 -27.53
N SER A 305 -4.83 -4.78 -26.41
CA SER A 305 -5.94 -3.83 -26.46
C SER A 305 -5.54 -2.56 -27.23
N SER A 306 -6.44 -2.11 -28.10
CA SER A 306 -6.33 -0.79 -28.78
C SER A 306 -6.69 0.38 -27.85
N ILE A 307 -7.32 0.09 -26.72
CA ILE A 307 -7.78 1.07 -25.73
C ILE A 307 -6.65 1.29 -24.71
N SER A 308 -6.43 2.55 -24.33
CA SER A 308 -5.57 2.86 -23.19
C SER A 308 -6.36 2.87 -21.86
N ALA A 309 -5.67 2.61 -20.73
CA ALA A 309 -6.27 2.77 -19.41
C ALA A 309 -6.85 4.19 -19.21
N ARG A 310 -6.20 5.19 -19.79
CA ARG A 310 -6.65 6.58 -19.74
C ARG A 310 -8.01 6.74 -20.41
N ASP A 311 -8.20 6.18 -21.63
CA ASP A 311 -9.46 6.29 -22.36
C ASP A 311 -10.59 5.61 -21.60
N ALA A 312 -10.34 4.43 -21.00
CA ALA A 312 -11.29 3.72 -20.16
C ALA A 312 -11.68 4.55 -18.91
N MET A 313 -10.70 5.10 -18.21
CA MET A 313 -10.95 5.97 -17.05
C MET A 313 -11.74 7.23 -17.41
N GLU A 314 -11.44 7.87 -18.55
CA GLU A 314 -12.18 9.05 -19.04
C GLU A 314 -13.62 8.69 -19.42
N ALA A 315 -13.84 7.51 -20.03
CA ALA A 315 -15.18 7.02 -20.36
C ALA A 315 -16.01 6.76 -19.08
N LEU A 316 -15.42 6.09 -18.10
CA LEU A 316 -16.07 5.85 -16.79
C LEU A 316 -16.34 7.16 -16.04
N HIS A 317 -15.41 8.11 -16.09
CA HIS A 317 -15.62 9.42 -15.46
C HIS A 317 -16.83 10.17 -16.05
N ARG A 318 -17.04 10.12 -17.36
CA ARG A 318 -18.22 10.69 -18.01
C ARG A 318 -19.54 10.03 -17.57
N LYS A 319 -19.45 8.82 -17.01
CA LYS A 319 -20.56 8.07 -16.42
C LYS A 319 -20.70 8.27 -14.91
N GLY A 320 -19.97 9.24 -14.34
CA GLY A 320 -19.99 9.54 -12.89
C GLY A 320 -19.20 8.54 -12.05
N ILE A 321 -18.26 7.78 -12.63
CA ILE A 321 -17.47 6.75 -11.94
C ILE A 321 -16.04 7.24 -11.75
N GLY A 322 -15.60 7.34 -10.50
CA GLY A 322 -14.22 7.66 -10.13
C GLY A 322 -13.31 6.44 -10.27
N THR A 323 -12.15 6.63 -10.87
CA THR A 323 -11.11 5.60 -11.02
C THR A 323 -9.73 6.18 -10.73
N ARG A 324 -8.70 5.35 -10.59
CA ARG A 324 -7.31 5.80 -10.52
C ARG A 324 -6.41 4.91 -11.37
N PRO A 325 -5.38 5.49 -12.04
CA PRO A 325 -4.40 4.70 -12.77
C PRO A 325 -3.59 3.84 -11.79
N PHE A 326 -3.03 2.77 -12.30
CA PHE A 326 -2.00 1.99 -11.62
C PHE A 326 -0.70 2.81 -11.44
N PHE A 327 0.22 2.30 -10.63
CA PHE A 327 1.50 2.95 -10.43
C PHE A 327 2.27 3.09 -11.74
N TYR A 328 2.81 4.27 -11.98
CA TYR A 328 3.77 4.47 -13.06
C TYR A 328 5.09 3.81 -12.68
N PRO A 329 5.67 2.93 -13.52
CA PRO A 329 6.86 2.16 -13.16
C PRO A 329 8.01 3.02 -12.64
N LEU A 330 8.60 2.61 -11.51
CA LEU A 330 9.64 3.41 -10.85
C LEU A 330 10.86 3.63 -11.74
N HIS A 331 11.29 2.60 -12.50
CA HIS A 331 12.44 2.70 -13.41
C HIS A 331 12.22 3.71 -14.56
N GLN A 332 10.97 4.05 -14.87
CA GLN A 332 10.63 5.04 -15.90
C GLN A 332 10.39 6.45 -15.33
N GLN A 333 10.54 6.65 -14.02
CA GLN A 333 10.29 7.96 -13.41
C GLN A 333 11.27 9.00 -13.94
N PRO A 334 10.79 10.18 -14.43
CA PRO A 334 11.67 11.22 -15.00
C PRO A 334 12.73 11.74 -14.03
N VAL A 335 12.49 11.63 -12.73
CA VAL A 335 13.44 12.04 -11.69
C VAL A 335 14.74 11.24 -11.76
N LEU A 336 14.71 9.97 -12.15
CA LEU A 336 15.89 9.10 -12.24
C LEU A 336 16.91 9.66 -13.24
N SER A 337 16.46 10.05 -14.44
CA SER A 337 17.34 10.64 -15.45
C SER A 337 17.99 11.95 -14.96
N ARG A 338 17.24 12.77 -14.18
CA ARG A 338 17.77 14.00 -13.57
C ARG A 338 18.85 13.74 -12.51
N LEU A 339 18.79 12.58 -11.87
CA LEU A 339 19.75 12.15 -10.84
C LEU A 339 20.89 11.27 -11.40
N GLY A 340 20.97 11.11 -12.74
CA GLY A 340 22.05 10.38 -13.39
C GLY A 340 21.79 8.88 -13.60
N PHE A 341 20.61 8.39 -13.28
CA PHE A 341 20.19 6.99 -13.51
C PHE A 341 19.49 6.85 -14.88
N SER A 342 20.23 7.05 -15.98
CA SER A 342 19.65 7.11 -17.34
C SER A 342 19.47 5.75 -18.00
N ASN A 343 20.25 4.74 -17.61
CA ASN A 343 20.22 3.41 -18.21
C ASN A 343 19.44 2.46 -17.31
N GLN A 344 18.12 2.41 -17.52
CA GLN A 344 17.24 1.50 -16.78
C GLN A 344 16.97 0.22 -17.60
N PRO A 345 16.76 -0.93 -16.95
CA PRO A 345 16.38 -2.16 -17.65
C PRO A 345 14.98 -2.02 -18.26
N SER A 346 14.67 -2.84 -19.28
CA SER A 346 13.30 -3.05 -19.70
C SER A 346 12.63 -4.03 -18.74
N LEU A 347 11.48 -3.65 -18.20
CA LEU A 347 10.68 -4.43 -17.24
C LEU A 347 9.26 -4.56 -17.78
N PRO A 348 9.05 -5.47 -18.75
CA PRO A 348 7.86 -5.49 -19.60
C PRO A 348 6.55 -5.70 -18.83
N VAL A 349 6.55 -6.44 -17.72
CA VAL A 349 5.34 -6.65 -16.91
C VAL A 349 4.99 -5.37 -16.16
N ALA A 350 5.95 -4.75 -15.47
CA ALA A 350 5.74 -3.49 -14.77
C ALA A 350 5.27 -2.39 -15.74
N GLU A 351 5.86 -2.32 -16.94
CA GLU A 351 5.49 -1.38 -18.00
C GLU A 351 4.07 -1.60 -18.52
N TRP A 352 3.68 -2.87 -18.76
CA TRP A 352 2.33 -3.22 -19.14
C TRP A 352 1.31 -2.85 -18.08
N LEU A 353 1.55 -3.23 -16.82
CA LEU A 353 0.68 -2.91 -15.69
C LEU A 353 0.48 -1.39 -15.56
N GLY A 354 1.57 -0.61 -15.60
CA GLY A 354 1.50 0.85 -15.45
C GLY A 354 0.80 1.56 -16.60
N ARG A 355 0.87 1.01 -17.84
CA ARG A 355 0.23 1.58 -19.03
C ARG A 355 -1.24 1.21 -19.14
N SER A 356 -1.58 -0.04 -18.78
CA SER A 356 -2.87 -0.65 -19.10
C SER A 356 -3.76 -0.89 -17.89
N GLY A 357 -3.25 -0.65 -16.67
CA GLY A 357 -3.95 -0.91 -15.43
C GLY A 357 -4.58 0.34 -14.79
N PHE A 358 -5.72 0.13 -14.15
CA PHE A 358 -6.39 1.12 -13.29
C PHE A 358 -7.27 0.40 -12.28
N TYR A 359 -7.72 1.09 -11.21
CA TYR A 359 -8.60 0.47 -10.25
C TYR A 359 -9.93 1.18 -10.10
N LEU A 360 -10.93 0.35 -9.77
CA LEU A 360 -12.35 0.67 -9.71
C LEU A 360 -12.76 1.11 -8.29
N PRO A 361 -13.96 1.71 -8.12
CA PRO A 361 -14.53 2.05 -6.82
C PRO A 361 -14.54 0.86 -5.86
N ASN A 362 -13.86 1.01 -4.73
CA ASN A 362 -13.71 -0.04 -3.72
C ASN A 362 -13.73 0.57 -2.30
N GLY A 363 -14.48 1.66 -2.10
CA GLY A 363 -14.67 2.31 -0.80
C GLY A 363 -15.79 1.68 0.03
N ALA A 364 -15.93 2.14 1.26
CA ALA A 364 -16.98 1.68 2.18
C ALA A 364 -18.41 1.94 1.68
N ASP A 365 -18.59 2.90 0.78
CA ASP A 365 -19.87 3.24 0.15
C ASP A 365 -20.14 2.49 -1.17
N SER A 366 -19.29 1.53 -1.53
CA SER A 366 -19.42 0.70 -2.74
C SER A 366 -20.47 -0.39 -2.52
N THR A 367 -21.77 -0.02 -2.73
CA THR A 367 -22.88 -0.99 -2.62
C THR A 367 -22.90 -1.99 -3.80
N PRO A 368 -23.58 -3.14 -3.68
CA PRO A 368 -23.72 -4.09 -4.79
C PRO A 368 -24.26 -3.45 -6.06
N GLU A 369 -25.24 -2.55 -5.96
CA GLU A 369 -25.85 -1.85 -7.11
C GLU A 369 -24.83 -0.91 -7.79
N LYS A 370 -24.04 -0.18 -7.02
CA LYS A 370 -22.97 0.67 -7.55
C LYS A 370 -21.91 -0.18 -8.27
N ARG A 371 -21.50 -1.31 -7.70
CA ARG A 371 -20.53 -2.22 -8.35
C ARG A 371 -21.06 -2.81 -9.64
N THR A 372 -22.32 -3.23 -9.66
CA THR A 372 -22.99 -3.74 -10.88
C THR A 372 -22.97 -2.66 -11.97
N TYR A 373 -23.38 -1.42 -11.63
CA TYR A 373 -23.34 -0.31 -12.59
C TYR A 373 -21.93 -0.05 -13.11
N VAL A 374 -20.91 -0.02 -12.23
CA VAL A 374 -19.51 0.18 -12.62
C VAL A 374 -19.04 -0.91 -13.58
N ALA A 375 -19.36 -2.18 -13.28
CA ALA A 375 -18.99 -3.31 -14.12
C ALA A 375 -19.67 -3.26 -15.49
N GLU A 376 -20.96 -2.99 -15.55
CA GLU A 376 -21.71 -2.85 -16.80
C GLU A 376 -21.10 -1.75 -17.71
N GLN A 377 -20.82 -0.55 -17.14
CA GLN A 377 -20.25 0.54 -17.90
C GLN A 377 -18.84 0.22 -18.45
N LEU A 378 -18.02 -0.53 -17.69
CA LEU A 378 -16.70 -0.94 -18.15
C LEU A 378 -16.80 -2.03 -19.21
N ILE A 379 -17.65 -3.05 -19.01
CA ILE A 379 -17.88 -4.14 -19.98
C ILE A 379 -18.36 -3.59 -21.32
N ASP A 380 -19.37 -2.71 -21.29
CA ASP A 380 -19.90 -2.08 -22.49
C ASP A 380 -18.80 -1.30 -23.24
N PHE A 381 -17.95 -0.59 -22.50
CA PHE A 381 -16.85 0.18 -23.09
C PHE A 381 -15.79 -0.72 -23.75
N VAL A 382 -15.31 -1.75 -23.06
CA VAL A 382 -14.23 -2.62 -23.61
C VAL A 382 -14.70 -3.50 -24.77
N ARG A 383 -16.00 -3.84 -24.84
CA ARG A 383 -16.59 -4.62 -25.94
C ARG A 383 -16.97 -3.78 -27.15
N ALA A 384 -17.16 -2.47 -27.00
CA ALA A 384 -17.49 -1.57 -28.08
C ALA A 384 -16.26 -1.04 -28.84
N SER A 385 -15.08 -1.28 -28.32
CA SER A 385 -13.81 -0.73 -28.80
C SER A 385 -12.91 -1.78 -29.39
#